data_8c36c779851eea5c17ceb5866112e36e
#
_entry.id   8c36c779851eea5c17ceb5866112e36e
#
_cell.length_a   1.000
_cell.length_b   1.000
_cell.length_c   1.000
_cell.angle_alpha   90.00
_cell.angle_beta   90.00
_cell.angle_gamma   90.00
#
_symmetry.space_group_name_H-M   'P 1'
#
loop_
_entity.id
_entity.type
_entity.pdbx_description
1 polymer ?
#
loop_
_entity_poly.entity_id
_entity_poly.type
_entity_poly.pdbx_seq_one_letter_code
_entity_poly.pdbx_strand_id
1 'polypeptide(L)'
;MRFLPVFFAVLLFAGSCAKPTAEELAALAAKGYYDHLMKGEYELFLEGKDGMDSVADDYREQMLTMFKQFVVLQDRAHRGVHEVRIVSAKTDTAQKRTDVFLVLCFGDSTNEEVVVPMVERSDGWKMK
;
A
#
# COMPACT_ATOMS: atom_id res chain seq x y z
N MET A 1 42.72 15.43 9.21
CA MET A 1 42.09 15.10 10.49
C MET A 1 40.61 15.43 10.54
N ARG A 2 40.24 16.56 9.99
CA ARG A 2 38.85 17.02 10.02
C ARG A 2 37.92 16.19 9.14
N PHE A 3 38.45 15.41 8.27
CA PHE A 3 37.66 14.59 7.34
C PHE A 3 37.26 13.25 7.90
N LEU A 4 37.87 12.82 8.99
CA LEU A 4 37.61 11.55 9.61
C LEU A 4 36.14 11.36 10.05
N PRO A 5 35.52 12.36 10.70
CA PRO A 5 34.11 12.18 11.11
C PRO A 5 33.16 12.01 9.92
N VAL A 6 33.45 12.70 8.82
CA VAL A 6 32.64 12.61 7.60
C VAL A 6 32.76 11.22 6.97
N PHE A 7 33.97 10.71 6.98
CA PHE A 7 34.27 9.37 6.46
C PHE A 7 33.52 8.29 7.26
N PHE A 8 33.48 8.47 8.56
CA PHE A 8 32.79 7.54 9.45
C PHE A 8 31.29 7.51 9.20
N ALA A 9 30.69 8.65 8.92
CA ALA A 9 29.27 8.75 8.61
C ALA A 9 28.92 8.00 7.32
N VAL A 10 29.79 8.07 6.32
CA VAL A 10 29.58 7.35 5.05
C VAL A 10 29.64 5.85 5.25
N LEU A 11 30.54 5.37 6.08
CA LEU A 11 30.65 3.94 6.39
C LEU A 11 29.41 3.42 7.10
N LEU A 12 28.88 4.20 8.04
CA LEU A 12 27.65 3.83 8.74
C LEU A 12 26.47 3.73 7.79
N PHE A 13 26.40 4.63 6.83
CA PHE A 13 25.34 4.63 5.83
C PHE A 13 25.40 3.37 4.97
N ALA A 14 26.59 3.00 4.52
CA ALA A 14 26.78 1.80 3.71
C ALA A 14 26.42 0.52 4.46
N GLY A 15 26.65 0.49 5.78
CA GLY A 15 26.32 -0.67 6.61
C GLY A 15 24.83 -0.85 6.90
N SER A 16 23.99 0.14 6.58
CA SER A 16 22.57 0.07 6.86
C SER A 16 21.73 -0.46 5.70
N CYS A 17 22.35 -0.89 4.59
CA CYS A 17 21.67 -1.43 3.43
C CYS A 17 21.28 -2.89 3.67
N ALA A 18 20.25 -3.11 4.49
CA ALA A 18 19.68 -4.43 4.72
C ALA A 18 18.57 -4.70 3.73
N LYS A 19 18.34 -5.97 3.43
CA LYS A 19 17.20 -6.39 2.59
C LYS A 19 15.90 -6.05 3.31
N PRO A 20 14.86 -5.61 2.58
CA PRO A 20 13.56 -5.37 3.20
C PRO A 20 12.97 -6.66 3.76
N THR A 21 12.29 -6.54 4.89
CA THR A 21 11.58 -7.65 5.51
C THR A 21 10.31 -7.98 4.71
N ALA A 22 9.72 -9.15 4.97
CA ALA A 22 8.45 -9.52 4.37
C ALA A 22 7.35 -8.48 4.70
N GLU A 23 7.34 -7.98 5.92
CA GLU A 23 6.38 -6.95 6.35
C GLU A 23 6.57 -5.64 5.61
N GLU A 24 7.82 -5.24 5.39
CA GLU A 24 8.11 -4.04 4.60
C GLU A 24 7.66 -4.21 3.15
N LEU A 25 7.88 -5.37 2.56
CA LEU A 25 7.44 -5.65 1.19
C LEU A 25 5.92 -5.66 1.08
N ALA A 26 5.23 -6.24 2.06
CA ALA A 26 3.76 -6.21 2.10
C ALA A 26 3.25 -4.77 2.20
N ALA A 27 3.87 -3.96 3.03
CA ALA A 27 3.49 -2.56 3.22
C ALA A 27 3.68 -1.75 1.94
N LEU A 28 4.82 -1.93 1.26
CA LEU A 28 5.09 -1.24 0.00
C LEU A 28 4.09 -1.66 -1.08
N ALA A 29 3.74 -2.94 -1.14
CA ALA A 29 2.75 -3.43 -2.10
C ALA A 29 1.37 -2.83 -1.82
N ALA A 30 0.92 -2.84 -0.57
CA ALA A 30 -0.36 -2.28 -0.18
C ALA A 30 -0.45 -0.79 -0.52
N LYS A 31 0.59 -0.03 -0.18
CA LYS A 31 0.67 1.40 -0.53
C LYS A 31 0.61 1.59 -2.05
N GLY A 32 1.35 0.80 -2.80
CA GLY A 32 1.37 0.88 -4.26
C GLY A 32 -0.02 0.68 -4.86
N TYR A 33 -0.77 -0.30 -4.38
CA TYR A 33 -2.14 -0.54 -4.84
C TYR A 33 -3.05 0.64 -4.51
N TYR A 34 -2.97 1.18 -3.30
CA TYR A 34 -3.77 2.34 -2.92
C TYR A 34 -3.36 3.59 -3.68
N ASP A 35 -2.08 3.77 -4.00
CA ASP A 35 -1.63 4.86 -4.87
C ASP A 35 -2.28 4.76 -6.25
N HIS A 36 -2.38 3.54 -6.82
CA HIS A 36 -3.08 3.32 -8.08
C HIS A 36 -4.55 3.71 -7.96
N LEU A 37 -5.21 3.28 -6.89
CA LEU A 37 -6.62 3.62 -6.66
C LEU A 37 -6.84 5.13 -6.67
N MET A 38 -5.99 5.86 -5.96
CA MET A 38 -6.13 7.32 -5.83
C MET A 38 -5.81 8.07 -7.12
N LYS A 39 -5.03 7.45 -8.01
CA LYS A 39 -4.73 8.01 -9.34
C LYS A 39 -5.78 7.69 -10.39
N GLY A 40 -6.81 6.93 -10.03
CA GLY A 40 -7.82 6.48 -10.98
C GLY A 40 -7.41 5.28 -11.82
N GLU A 41 -6.35 4.61 -11.43
CA GLU A 41 -5.85 3.40 -12.10
C GLU A 41 -6.53 2.18 -11.49
N TYR A 42 -7.84 2.08 -11.68
CA TYR A 42 -8.69 1.11 -11.00
C TYR A 42 -8.37 -0.34 -11.37
N GLU A 43 -7.98 -0.57 -12.62
CA GLU A 43 -7.58 -1.90 -13.09
C GLU A 43 -6.35 -2.41 -12.31
N LEU A 44 -5.36 -1.54 -12.10
CA LEU A 44 -4.15 -1.90 -11.37
C LEU A 44 -4.45 -2.18 -9.90
N PHE A 45 -5.38 -1.44 -9.31
CA PHE A 45 -5.84 -1.72 -7.95
C PHE A 45 -6.53 -3.07 -7.89
N LEU A 46 -7.40 -3.36 -8.86
CA LEU A 46 -8.13 -4.63 -8.92
C LEU A 46 -7.19 -5.82 -9.07
N GLU A 47 -6.15 -5.69 -9.89
CA GLU A 47 -5.13 -6.73 -10.06
C GLU A 47 -4.39 -7.04 -8.78
N GLY A 48 -4.37 -6.12 -7.84
CA GLY A 48 -3.78 -6.32 -6.53
C GLY A 48 -4.61 -7.18 -5.59
N LYS A 49 -5.85 -7.48 -5.94
CA LYS A 49 -6.71 -8.33 -5.11
C LYS A 49 -6.47 -9.80 -5.39
N ASP A 50 -6.41 -10.56 -4.31
CA ASP A 50 -6.19 -12.00 -4.39
C ASP A 50 -7.40 -12.69 -5.06
N GLY A 51 -7.11 -13.67 -5.91
CA GLY A 51 -8.15 -14.50 -6.51
C GLY A 51 -8.92 -13.86 -7.66
N MET A 52 -8.46 -12.75 -8.22
CA MET A 52 -9.19 -12.07 -9.30
C MET A 52 -9.11 -12.78 -10.65
N ASP A 53 -8.19 -13.73 -10.82
CA ASP A 53 -8.03 -14.47 -12.09
C ASP A 53 -9.25 -15.31 -12.47
N SER A 54 -10.03 -15.76 -11.49
CA SER A 54 -11.18 -16.64 -11.68
C SER A 54 -12.52 -15.94 -11.53
N VAL A 55 -12.54 -14.63 -11.60
CA VAL A 55 -13.75 -13.83 -11.38
C VAL A 55 -14.41 -13.49 -12.71
N ALA A 56 -15.76 -13.53 -12.74
CA ALA A 56 -16.54 -13.21 -13.91
C ALA A 56 -16.40 -11.73 -14.33
N ASP A 57 -16.54 -11.45 -15.63
CA ASP A 57 -16.32 -10.11 -16.18
C ASP A 57 -17.28 -9.06 -15.61
N ASP A 58 -18.55 -9.41 -15.41
CA ASP A 58 -19.52 -8.48 -14.83
C ASP A 58 -19.21 -8.16 -13.37
N TYR A 59 -18.66 -9.11 -12.63
CA TYR A 59 -18.19 -8.83 -11.26
C TYR A 59 -17.01 -7.86 -11.29
N ARG A 60 -16.07 -8.07 -12.22
CA ARG A 60 -14.93 -7.15 -12.40
C ARG A 60 -15.42 -5.73 -12.67
N GLU A 61 -16.37 -5.57 -13.56
CA GLU A 61 -16.92 -4.27 -13.91
C GLU A 61 -17.61 -3.60 -12.73
N GLN A 62 -18.34 -4.37 -11.93
CA GLN A 62 -18.97 -3.85 -10.71
C GLN A 62 -17.91 -3.35 -9.73
N MET A 63 -16.84 -4.10 -9.56
CA MET A 63 -15.73 -3.71 -8.67
C MET A 63 -15.09 -2.41 -9.14
N LEU A 64 -14.81 -2.28 -10.44
CA LEU A 64 -14.22 -1.06 -11.00
C LEU A 64 -15.14 0.14 -10.79
N THR A 65 -16.44 -0.04 -10.96
CA THR A 65 -17.42 1.02 -10.71
C THR A 65 -17.41 1.44 -9.23
N MET A 66 -17.34 0.47 -8.33
CA MET A 66 -17.29 0.76 -6.89
C MET A 66 -16.05 1.54 -6.52
N PHE A 67 -14.90 1.19 -7.09
CA PHE A 67 -13.65 1.92 -6.83
C PHE A 67 -13.75 3.37 -7.29
N LYS A 68 -14.29 3.59 -8.47
CA LYS A 68 -14.50 4.93 -8.99
C LYS A 68 -15.42 5.74 -8.11
N GLN A 69 -16.53 5.14 -7.66
CA GLN A 69 -17.47 5.80 -6.75
C GLN A 69 -16.80 6.17 -5.43
N PHE A 70 -15.97 5.28 -4.89
CA PHE A 70 -15.25 5.54 -3.65
C PHE A 70 -14.38 6.79 -3.81
N VAL A 71 -13.59 6.87 -4.88
CA VAL A 71 -12.69 8.01 -5.11
C VAL A 71 -13.48 9.31 -5.29
N VAL A 72 -14.59 9.27 -6.03
CA VAL A 72 -15.46 10.44 -6.23
C VAL A 72 -16.03 10.92 -4.90
N LEU A 73 -16.45 9.99 -4.03
CA LEU A 73 -16.98 10.34 -2.71
C LEU A 73 -15.92 10.98 -1.83
N GLN A 74 -14.68 10.50 -1.88
CA GLN A 74 -13.57 11.11 -1.13
C GLN A 74 -13.27 12.51 -1.64
N ASP A 75 -13.31 12.72 -2.96
CA ASP A 75 -13.11 14.04 -3.54
C ASP A 75 -14.15 15.05 -3.02
N ARG A 76 -15.41 14.64 -2.95
CA ARG A 76 -16.51 15.49 -2.49
C ARG A 76 -16.47 15.73 -0.99
N ALA A 77 -16.20 14.68 -0.21
CA ALA A 77 -16.26 14.75 1.25
C ALA A 77 -15.02 15.41 1.85
N HIS A 78 -13.84 15.18 1.26
CA HIS A 78 -12.56 15.52 1.89
C HIS A 78 -11.57 16.19 0.96
N ARG A 79 -11.98 16.64 -0.21
CA ARG A 79 -11.11 17.25 -1.23
C ARG A 79 -10.06 16.26 -1.76
N GLY A 80 -10.43 14.97 -1.81
CA GLY A 80 -9.58 13.92 -2.32
C GLY A 80 -8.50 13.47 -1.35
N VAL A 81 -7.73 12.49 -1.81
CA VAL A 81 -6.61 11.94 -1.05
C VAL A 81 -5.32 12.53 -1.60
N HIS A 82 -4.59 13.27 -0.76
CA HIS A 82 -3.29 13.84 -1.13
C HIS A 82 -2.18 12.81 -1.12
N GLU A 83 -2.22 11.92 -0.15
CA GLU A 83 -1.11 11.01 0.11
C GLU A 83 -1.61 9.76 0.81
N VAL A 84 -1.02 8.62 0.47
CA VAL A 84 -1.19 7.36 1.21
C VAL A 84 0.10 7.10 1.97
N ARG A 85 0.01 6.96 3.30
CA ARG A 85 1.17 6.75 4.16
C ARG A 85 1.14 5.39 4.80
N ILE A 86 2.30 4.74 4.86
CA ILE A 86 2.47 3.51 5.64
C ILE A 86 2.67 3.88 7.10
N VAL A 87 1.86 3.29 7.98
CA VAL A 87 2.04 3.42 9.44
C VAL A 87 2.85 2.25 9.98
N SER A 88 2.39 1.04 9.73
CA SER A 88 3.04 -0.18 10.20
C SER A 88 2.50 -1.39 9.47
N ALA A 89 3.11 -2.55 9.72
CA ALA A 89 2.64 -3.82 9.22
C ALA A 89 2.87 -4.88 10.28
N LYS A 90 1.92 -5.79 10.44
CA LYS A 90 1.97 -6.83 11.46
C LYS A 90 1.54 -8.16 10.87
N THR A 91 2.39 -9.18 11.02
CA THR A 91 2.10 -10.51 10.50
C THR A 91 1.35 -11.33 11.55
N ASP A 92 0.25 -11.94 11.12
CA ASP A 92 -0.46 -12.96 11.86
C ASP A 92 -0.04 -14.32 11.31
N THR A 93 0.84 -15.01 12.05
CA THR A 93 1.40 -16.28 11.60
C THR A 93 0.36 -17.41 11.54
N ALA A 94 -0.65 -17.34 12.41
CA ALA A 94 -1.70 -18.35 12.43
C ALA A 94 -2.57 -18.31 11.17
N GLN A 95 -2.87 -17.09 10.68
CA GLN A 95 -3.70 -16.90 9.49
C GLN A 95 -2.89 -16.66 8.22
N LYS A 96 -1.57 -16.65 8.33
CA LYS A 96 -0.65 -16.44 7.20
C LYS A 96 -0.97 -15.18 6.40
N ARG A 97 -1.21 -14.09 7.12
CA ARG A 97 -1.48 -12.79 6.48
C ARG A 97 -0.71 -11.71 7.20
N THR A 98 -0.42 -10.65 6.48
CA THR A 98 0.20 -9.44 7.04
C THR A 98 -0.79 -8.31 6.95
N ASP A 99 -1.19 -7.76 8.08
CA ASP A 99 -2.07 -6.60 8.13
C ASP A 99 -1.23 -5.34 7.99
N VAL A 100 -1.47 -4.59 6.94
CA VAL A 100 -0.79 -3.32 6.67
C VAL A 100 -1.69 -2.19 7.09
N PHE A 101 -1.16 -1.29 7.92
CA PHE A 101 -1.88 -0.11 8.40
C PHE A 101 -1.44 1.08 7.58
N LEU A 102 -2.36 1.64 6.81
CA LEU A 102 -2.15 2.82 5.99
C LEU A 102 -2.95 3.98 6.55
N VAL A 103 -2.52 5.19 6.25
CA VAL A 103 -3.30 6.40 6.51
C VAL A 103 -3.54 7.12 5.19
N LEU A 104 -4.81 7.41 4.93
CA LEU A 104 -5.21 8.25 3.81
C LEU A 104 -5.21 9.70 4.31
N CYS A 105 -4.34 10.51 3.74
CA CYS A 105 -4.22 11.92 4.10
C CYS A 105 -5.04 12.74 3.11
N PHE A 106 -6.12 13.35 3.58
CA PHE A 106 -7.07 14.05 2.71
C PHE A 106 -6.69 15.51 2.50
N GLY A 107 -7.25 16.08 1.43
CA GLY A 107 -7.01 17.48 1.07
C GLY A 107 -7.58 18.50 2.04
N ASP A 108 -8.52 18.10 2.90
CA ASP A 108 -9.09 18.93 3.95
C ASP A 108 -8.33 18.85 5.27
N SER A 109 -7.14 18.27 5.26
CA SER A 109 -6.26 18.08 6.42
C SER A 109 -6.76 17.05 7.44
N THR A 110 -7.78 16.28 7.11
CA THR A 110 -8.19 15.12 7.93
C THR A 110 -7.51 13.86 7.42
N ASN A 111 -7.48 12.83 8.26
CA ASN A 111 -6.84 11.55 7.96
C ASN A 111 -7.78 10.41 8.30
N GLU A 112 -7.65 9.30 7.56
CA GLU A 112 -8.38 8.07 7.85
C GLU A 112 -7.42 6.90 7.83
N GLU A 113 -7.48 6.06 8.87
CA GLU A 113 -6.68 4.85 8.94
C GLU A 113 -7.43 3.70 8.27
N VAL A 114 -6.72 2.95 7.43
CA VAL A 114 -7.27 1.75 6.80
C VAL A 114 -6.33 0.58 7.07
N VAL A 115 -6.91 -0.61 7.26
CA VAL A 115 -6.17 -1.84 7.45
C VAL A 115 -6.32 -2.68 6.18
N VAL A 116 -5.20 -3.08 5.60
CA VAL A 116 -5.17 -3.85 4.36
C VAL A 116 -4.56 -5.22 4.67
N PRO A 117 -5.37 -6.27 4.74
CA PRO A 117 -4.83 -7.62 4.91
C PRO A 117 -4.13 -8.06 3.63
N MET A 118 -2.86 -8.45 3.74
CA MET A 118 -2.04 -8.85 2.62
C MET A 118 -1.65 -10.31 2.75
N VAL A 119 -1.60 -11.01 1.62
CA VAL A 119 -1.13 -12.39 1.53
C VAL A 119 -0.04 -12.48 0.48
N GLU A 120 0.95 -13.30 0.76
CA GLU A 120 2.03 -13.55 -0.19
C GLU A 120 1.64 -14.67 -1.14
N ARG A 121 1.76 -14.41 -2.44
CA ARG A 121 1.53 -15.40 -3.50
C ARG A 121 2.77 -15.53 -4.36
N SER A 122 2.80 -16.52 -5.25
CA SER A 122 3.95 -16.76 -6.12
C SER A 122 4.29 -15.57 -7.02
N ASP A 123 3.29 -14.77 -7.38
CA ASP A 123 3.43 -13.58 -8.23
C ASP A 123 3.50 -12.27 -7.43
N GLY A 124 3.65 -12.34 -6.12
CA GLY A 124 3.82 -11.18 -5.27
C GLY A 124 2.77 -11.06 -4.18
N TRP A 125 2.81 -9.94 -3.48
CA TRP A 125 1.86 -9.65 -2.40
C TRP A 125 0.53 -9.18 -2.97
N LYS A 126 -0.56 -9.74 -2.43
CA LYS A 126 -1.93 -9.42 -2.87
C LYS A 126 -2.78 -9.01 -1.67
N MET A 127 -3.77 -8.15 -1.92
CA MET A 127 -4.79 -7.80 -0.93
C MET A 127 -5.78 -8.95 -0.81
N LYS A 128 -5.99 -9.39 0.41
CA LYS A 128 -6.91 -10.50 0.69
C LYS A 128 -8.37 -10.12 0.46
#